data_4ccbc998e071305768567e5fdefa2c01
#
_entry.id   4ccbc998e071305768567e5fdefa2c01
#
_cell.length_a   1.000
_cell.length_b   1.000
_cell.length_c   1.000
_cell.angle_alpha   90.00
_cell.angle_beta   90.00
_cell.angle_gamma   90.00
#
_symmetry.space_group_name_H-M   'P 1'
#
loop_
_entity.id
_entity.type
_entity.pdbx_description
1 polymer ?
#
loop_
_entity_poly.entity_id
_entity_poly.type
_entity_poly.pdbx_seq_one_letter_code
_entity_poly.pdbx_strand_id
1 'polypeptide(L)'
;INMTTIKEKITAMTKEALLANKAASMDGVKGTPKEKELKEAIKPKLITLRSIEAAIHNKEIEKKAKLTEDEIVGVLKSAQKVRLAEKEALVNAGRDTEKLDVQLAIIESLLPAQMSYDEVVAAVKEIIANAEVKDRKLIGIAQKELKGKADGKLITQIVNEELNKWTQLY
;
A
#
# COMPACT_ATOMS: atom_id res chain seq x y z
N ILE A 1 0.53 -22.35 9.78
CA ILE A 1 0.61 -21.70 8.47
C ILE A 1 1.49 -20.47 8.68
N ASN A 2 2.74 -20.55 8.21
CA ASN A 2 3.64 -19.39 8.27
C ASN A 2 3.14 -18.34 7.27
N MET A 3 2.53 -17.27 7.78
CA MET A 3 2.20 -16.11 6.95
C MET A 3 3.50 -15.40 6.56
N THR A 4 3.75 -15.29 5.27
CA THR A 4 4.90 -14.54 4.74
C THR A 4 4.78 -13.07 5.13
N THR A 5 5.79 -12.53 5.80
CA THR A 5 5.82 -11.11 6.20
C THR A 5 5.98 -10.19 4.98
N ILE A 6 5.60 -8.92 5.13
CA ILE A 6 5.80 -7.91 4.07
C ILE A 6 7.29 -7.78 3.73
N LYS A 7 8.19 -7.81 4.71
CA LYS A 7 9.65 -7.81 4.47
C LYS A 7 10.11 -8.98 3.64
N GLU A 8 9.63 -10.17 3.93
CA GLU A 8 9.95 -11.38 3.15
C GLU A 8 9.46 -11.26 1.71
N LYS A 9 8.26 -10.72 1.50
CA LYS A 9 7.74 -10.42 0.15
C LYS A 9 8.61 -9.42 -0.59
N ILE A 10 9.02 -8.34 0.06
CA ILE A 10 9.92 -7.33 -0.54
C ILE A 10 11.25 -7.97 -0.93
N THR A 11 11.85 -8.75 -0.05
CA THR A 11 13.12 -9.46 -0.33
C THR A 11 12.98 -10.41 -1.50
N ALA A 12 11.90 -11.18 -1.56
CA ALA A 12 11.63 -12.11 -2.66
C ALA A 12 11.43 -11.37 -3.99
N MET A 13 10.67 -10.29 -3.99
CA MET A 13 10.43 -9.46 -5.20
C MET A 13 11.70 -8.78 -5.67
N THR A 14 12.55 -8.28 -4.77
CA THR A 14 13.85 -7.68 -5.10
C THR A 14 14.77 -8.71 -5.74
N LYS A 15 14.84 -9.91 -5.18
CA LYS A 15 15.64 -11.03 -5.72
C LYS A 15 15.16 -11.43 -7.11
N GLU A 16 13.86 -11.56 -7.32
CA GLU A 16 13.26 -11.88 -8.62
C GLU A 16 13.59 -10.80 -9.66
N ALA A 17 13.45 -9.52 -9.30
CA ALA A 17 13.77 -8.41 -10.20
C ALA A 17 15.26 -8.35 -10.55
N LEU A 18 16.16 -8.62 -9.61
CA LEU A 18 17.60 -8.71 -9.86
C LEU A 18 17.96 -9.87 -10.77
N LEU A 19 17.33 -11.03 -10.59
CA LEU A 19 17.52 -12.19 -11.47
C LEU A 19 17.01 -11.89 -12.89
N ALA A 20 15.87 -11.24 -13.03
CA ALA A 20 15.33 -10.82 -14.33
C ALA A 20 16.26 -9.81 -15.01
N ASN A 21 16.83 -8.87 -14.26
CA ASN A 21 17.79 -7.90 -14.79
C ASN A 21 19.08 -8.57 -15.28
N LYS A 22 19.56 -9.57 -14.55
CA LYS A 22 20.72 -10.39 -14.96
C LYS A 22 20.41 -11.20 -16.21
N ALA A 23 19.24 -11.83 -16.28
CA ALA A 23 18.80 -12.61 -17.44
C ALA A 23 18.70 -11.75 -18.70
N ALA A 24 18.29 -10.48 -18.58
CA ALA A 24 18.26 -9.53 -19.69
C ALA A 24 19.64 -9.24 -20.30
N SER A 25 20.72 -9.51 -19.57
CA SER A 25 22.11 -9.31 -20.02
C SER A 25 22.81 -10.61 -20.41
N MET A 26 22.09 -11.73 -20.50
CA MET A 26 22.67 -13.03 -20.87
C MET A 26 22.91 -13.16 -22.39
N ASP A 27 23.71 -14.14 -22.77
CA ASP A 27 24.03 -14.44 -24.16
C ASP A 27 22.77 -14.63 -25.00
N GLY A 28 22.75 -14.03 -26.18
CA GLY A 28 21.63 -14.02 -27.12
C GLY A 28 20.67 -12.82 -26.94
N VAL A 29 20.74 -12.09 -25.82
CA VAL A 29 19.96 -10.87 -25.57
C VAL A 29 20.88 -9.64 -25.42
N LYS A 30 22.09 -9.86 -24.90
CA LYS A 30 23.08 -8.80 -24.66
C LYS A 30 23.41 -8.03 -25.95
N GLY A 31 23.37 -6.72 -25.87
CA GLY A 31 23.65 -5.83 -27.00
C GLY A 31 22.48 -5.69 -27.99
N THR A 32 21.35 -6.32 -27.75
CA THR A 32 20.15 -6.21 -28.60
C THR A 32 19.19 -5.11 -28.11
N PRO A 33 18.31 -4.59 -28.98
CA PRO A 33 17.24 -3.68 -28.54
C PRO A 33 16.35 -4.30 -27.44
N LYS A 34 16.20 -5.62 -27.45
CA LYS A 34 15.43 -6.38 -26.45
C LYS A 34 16.07 -6.30 -25.05
N GLU A 35 17.38 -6.25 -24.94
CA GLU A 35 18.06 -6.04 -23.66
C GLU A 35 17.65 -4.71 -23.03
N LYS A 36 17.68 -3.65 -23.84
CA LYS A 36 17.29 -2.30 -23.38
C LYS A 36 15.84 -2.27 -22.91
N GLU A 37 14.95 -2.82 -23.71
CA GLU A 37 13.51 -2.90 -23.38
C GLU A 37 13.26 -3.65 -22.06
N LEU A 38 13.89 -4.82 -21.85
CA LEU A 38 13.76 -5.60 -20.64
C LEU A 38 14.30 -4.86 -19.41
N LYS A 39 15.46 -4.23 -19.55
CA LYS A 39 16.06 -3.43 -18.45
C LYS A 39 15.22 -2.22 -18.09
N GLU A 40 14.68 -1.53 -19.06
CA GLU A 40 13.79 -0.38 -18.83
C GLU A 40 12.48 -0.81 -18.15
N ALA A 41 11.93 -1.98 -18.46
CA ALA A 41 10.76 -2.52 -17.79
C ALA A 41 11.03 -2.90 -16.33
N ILE A 42 12.22 -3.40 -16.01
CA ILE A 42 12.60 -3.84 -14.66
C ILE A 42 13.03 -2.66 -13.78
N LYS A 43 13.60 -1.61 -14.34
CA LYS A 43 14.15 -0.47 -13.60
C LYS A 43 13.15 0.18 -12.63
N PRO A 44 11.89 0.49 -13.01
CA PRO A 44 10.92 1.06 -12.07
C PRO A 44 10.62 0.14 -10.89
N LYS A 45 10.60 -1.18 -11.11
CA LYS A 45 10.41 -2.18 -10.06
C LYS A 45 11.54 -2.16 -9.03
N LEU A 46 12.78 -2.18 -9.49
CA LEU A 46 13.95 -2.13 -8.61
C LEU A 46 14.03 -0.82 -7.84
N ILE A 47 13.79 0.31 -8.49
CA ILE A 47 13.79 1.62 -7.84
C ILE A 47 12.75 1.66 -6.73
N THR A 48 11.54 1.17 -6.98
CA THR A 48 10.46 1.14 -5.99
C THR A 48 10.79 0.26 -4.81
N LEU A 49 11.24 -0.97 -5.05
CA LEU A 49 11.58 -1.92 -4.00
C LEU A 49 12.73 -1.40 -3.12
N ARG A 50 13.78 -0.86 -3.72
CA ARG A 50 14.92 -0.28 -2.99
C ARG A 50 14.51 0.97 -2.20
N SER A 51 13.66 1.80 -2.75
CA SER A 51 13.11 2.97 -2.06
C SER A 51 12.32 2.57 -0.81
N ILE A 52 11.50 1.53 -0.90
CA ILE A 52 10.74 1.00 0.22
C ILE A 52 11.66 0.39 1.28
N GLU A 53 12.62 -0.43 0.88
CA GLU A 53 13.62 -1.01 1.78
C GLU A 53 14.40 0.06 2.53
N ALA A 54 14.84 1.11 1.84
CA ALA A 54 15.54 2.24 2.44
C ALA A 54 14.65 3.00 3.44
N ALA A 55 13.39 3.24 3.11
CA ALA A 55 12.44 3.91 4.00
C ALA A 55 12.18 3.09 5.27
N ILE A 56 12.04 1.77 5.15
CA ILE A 56 11.90 0.86 6.30
C ILE A 56 13.16 0.91 7.17
N HIS A 57 14.33 0.77 6.54
CA HIS A 57 15.60 0.79 7.25
C HIS A 57 15.84 2.09 8.01
N ASN A 58 15.57 3.24 7.39
CA ASN A 58 15.71 4.54 8.04
C ASN A 58 14.79 4.67 9.27
N LYS A 59 13.55 4.22 9.16
CA LYS A 59 12.62 4.22 10.30
C LYS A 59 13.04 3.26 11.40
N GLU A 60 13.62 2.12 11.07
CA GLU A 60 14.19 1.20 12.06
C GLU A 60 15.37 1.81 12.81
N ILE A 61 16.22 2.58 12.12
CA ILE A 61 17.30 3.32 12.74
C ILE A 61 16.77 4.38 13.71
N GLU A 62 15.80 5.19 13.29
CA GLU A 62 15.15 6.21 14.13
C GLU A 62 14.50 5.59 15.37
N LYS A 63 13.78 4.50 15.18
CA LYS A 63 13.11 3.77 16.26
C LYS A 63 14.07 2.98 17.15
N LYS A 64 15.27 2.67 16.66
CA LYS A 64 16.25 1.76 17.28
C LYS A 64 15.69 0.35 17.52
N ALA A 65 14.77 -0.07 16.67
CA ALA A 65 14.12 -1.39 16.73
C ALA A 65 13.57 -1.77 15.36
N LYS A 66 13.25 -3.04 15.18
CA LYS A 66 12.56 -3.53 13.98
C LYS A 66 11.14 -2.97 13.91
N LEU A 67 10.68 -2.64 12.70
CA LEU A 67 9.30 -2.22 12.48
C LEU A 67 8.34 -3.41 12.58
N THR A 68 7.16 -3.15 13.13
CA THR A 68 6.05 -4.09 13.10
C THR A 68 5.43 -4.13 11.70
N GLU A 69 4.61 -5.15 11.41
CA GLU A 69 3.86 -5.22 10.14
C GLU A 69 2.99 -3.97 9.92
N ASP A 70 2.31 -3.49 10.96
CA ASP A 70 1.49 -2.27 10.89
C ASP A 70 2.31 -1.01 10.54
N GLU A 71 3.49 -0.90 11.11
CA GLU A 71 4.41 0.21 10.81
C GLU A 71 4.93 0.14 9.38
N ILE A 72 5.20 -1.06 8.86
CA ILE A 72 5.59 -1.28 7.47
C ILE A 72 4.43 -0.92 6.53
N VAL A 73 3.20 -1.29 6.86
CA VAL A 73 2.00 -0.85 6.12
C VAL A 73 1.93 0.67 6.07
N GLY A 74 2.22 1.36 7.17
CA GLY A 74 2.31 2.83 7.21
C GLY A 74 3.35 3.40 6.24
N VAL A 75 4.52 2.79 6.15
CA VAL A 75 5.57 3.17 5.19
C VAL A 75 5.08 2.99 3.75
N LEU A 76 4.45 1.87 3.45
CA LEU A 76 3.89 1.58 2.12
C LEU A 76 2.79 2.58 1.74
N LYS A 77 1.88 2.90 2.65
CA LYS A 77 0.82 3.88 2.42
C LYS A 77 1.37 5.28 2.17
N SER A 78 2.40 5.70 2.91
CA SER A 78 3.07 6.97 2.68
C SER A 78 3.74 7.02 1.30
N ALA A 79 4.42 5.94 0.91
CA ALA A 79 5.03 5.81 -0.41
C ALA A 79 3.97 5.84 -1.54
N GLN A 80 2.83 5.20 -1.34
CA GLN A 80 1.70 5.23 -2.26
C GLN A 80 1.13 6.64 -2.42
N LYS A 81 0.91 7.35 -1.32
CA LYS A 81 0.36 8.71 -1.31
C LYS A 81 1.22 9.68 -2.12
N VAL A 82 2.53 9.65 -1.95
CA VAL A 82 3.47 10.49 -2.70
C VAL A 82 3.37 10.21 -4.19
N ARG A 83 3.34 8.94 -4.58
CA ARG A 83 3.26 8.54 -5.99
C ARG A 83 1.91 8.85 -6.62
N LEU A 84 0.81 8.76 -5.87
CA LEU A 84 -0.51 9.16 -6.35
C LEU A 84 -0.58 10.67 -6.61
N ALA A 85 0.00 11.49 -5.73
CA ALA A 85 0.08 12.94 -5.93
C ALA A 85 0.93 13.29 -7.18
N GLU A 86 2.05 12.60 -7.38
CA GLU A 86 2.89 12.77 -8.57
C GLU A 86 2.14 12.33 -9.84
N LYS A 87 1.42 11.21 -9.79
CA LYS A 87 0.59 10.74 -10.90
C LYS A 87 -0.48 11.78 -11.27
N GLU A 88 -1.17 12.33 -10.30
CA GLU A 88 -2.17 13.39 -10.51
C GLU A 88 -1.55 14.60 -11.22
N ALA A 89 -0.38 15.05 -10.76
CA ALA A 89 0.35 16.15 -11.40
C ALA A 89 0.73 15.84 -12.85
N LEU A 90 1.18 14.63 -13.15
CA LEU A 90 1.50 14.19 -14.51
C LEU A 90 0.26 14.12 -15.41
N VAL A 91 -0.86 13.59 -14.90
CA VAL A 91 -2.14 13.56 -15.62
C VAL A 91 -2.60 14.96 -15.96
N ASN A 92 -2.55 15.90 -15.01
CA ASN A 92 -2.93 17.29 -15.22
C ASN A 92 -2.01 18.01 -16.24
N ALA A 93 -0.74 17.60 -16.34
CA ALA A 93 0.21 18.09 -17.33
C ALA A 93 0.13 17.37 -18.69
N GLY A 94 -0.77 16.40 -18.85
CA GLY A 94 -0.90 15.61 -20.07
C GLY A 94 0.28 14.68 -20.34
N ARG A 95 1.02 14.28 -19.30
CA ARG A 95 2.19 13.41 -19.39
C ARG A 95 1.85 11.95 -19.09
N ASP A 96 2.68 11.05 -19.61
CA ASP A 96 2.59 9.61 -19.38
C ASP A 96 2.85 9.25 -17.91
N THR A 97 2.08 8.30 -17.38
CA THR A 97 2.16 7.80 -16.00
C THR A 97 2.59 6.34 -15.91
N GLU A 98 3.01 5.72 -17.00
CA GLU A 98 3.29 4.28 -17.09
C GLU A 98 4.28 3.80 -16.03
N LYS A 99 5.39 4.53 -15.83
CA LYS A 99 6.40 4.18 -14.82
C LYS A 99 5.86 4.27 -13.39
N LEU A 100 5.05 5.28 -13.10
CA LEU A 100 4.38 5.42 -11.81
C LEU A 100 3.32 4.34 -11.58
N ASP A 101 2.61 3.95 -12.63
CA ASP A 101 1.62 2.89 -12.54
C ASP A 101 2.26 1.55 -12.17
N VAL A 102 3.44 1.25 -12.70
CA VAL A 102 4.23 0.07 -12.29
C VAL A 102 4.64 0.16 -10.83
N GLN A 103 5.11 1.31 -10.37
CA GLN A 103 5.52 1.52 -8.97
C GLN A 103 4.33 1.38 -8.02
N LEU A 104 3.19 1.96 -8.36
CA LEU A 104 1.95 1.85 -7.58
C LEU A 104 1.43 0.42 -7.51
N ALA A 105 1.50 -0.33 -8.62
CA ALA A 105 1.11 -1.73 -8.65
C ALA A 105 1.94 -2.59 -7.69
N ILE A 106 3.24 -2.33 -7.59
CA ILE A 106 4.13 -3.04 -6.66
C ILE A 106 3.74 -2.74 -5.20
N ILE A 107 3.54 -1.48 -4.87
CA ILE A 107 3.13 -1.07 -3.52
C ILE A 107 1.79 -1.70 -3.15
N GLU A 108 0.82 -1.66 -4.06
CA GLU A 108 -0.50 -2.28 -3.87
C GLU A 108 -0.41 -3.79 -3.64
N SER A 109 0.48 -4.48 -4.37
CA SER A 109 0.70 -5.92 -4.19
C SER A 109 1.31 -6.28 -2.82
N LEU A 110 2.04 -5.36 -2.21
CA LEU A 110 2.65 -5.52 -0.89
C LEU A 110 1.71 -5.16 0.26
N LEU A 111 0.74 -4.29 0.01
CA LEU A 111 -0.26 -3.92 1.01
C LEU A 111 -1.21 -5.09 1.28
N PRO A 112 -1.70 -5.25 2.54
CA PRO A 112 -2.78 -6.17 2.83
C PRO A 112 -3.98 -5.88 1.94
N ALA A 113 -4.79 -6.89 1.66
CA ALA A 113 -6.03 -6.73 0.90
C ALA A 113 -6.86 -5.60 1.50
N GLN A 114 -7.11 -4.55 0.71
CA GLN A 114 -7.91 -3.41 1.15
C GLN A 114 -9.38 -3.74 1.00
N MET A 115 -10.18 -3.34 1.99
CA MET A 115 -11.63 -3.49 1.96
C MET A 115 -12.22 -2.51 0.94
N SER A 116 -13.23 -2.96 0.19
CA SER A 116 -14.05 -2.09 -0.64
C SER A 116 -14.89 -1.15 0.23
N TYR A 117 -15.41 -0.09 -0.36
CA TYR A 117 -16.31 0.83 0.35
C TYR A 117 -17.48 0.08 1.02
N ASP A 118 -18.14 -0.82 0.29
CA ASP A 118 -19.27 -1.61 0.82
C ASP A 118 -18.86 -2.55 1.96
N GLU A 119 -17.68 -3.14 1.89
CA GLU A 119 -17.14 -3.96 2.98
C GLU A 119 -16.86 -3.14 4.22
N VAL A 120 -16.33 -1.94 4.08
CA VAL A 120 -16.10 -1.01 5.21
C VAL A 120 -17.42 -0.59 5.83
N VAL A 121 -18.42 -0.25 5.02
CA VAL A 121 -19.77 0.07 5.49
C VAL A 121 -20.37 -1.08 6.29
N ALA A 122 -20.31 -2.29 5.77
CA ALA A 122 -20.81 -3.48 6.47
C ALA A 122 -20.11 -3.72 7.80
N ALA A 123 -18.78 -3.61 7.84
CA ALA A 123 -17.99 -3.76 9.07
C ALA A 123 -18.32 -2.68 10.11
N VAL A 124 -18.46 -1.42 9.68
CA VAL A 124 -18.83 -0.31 10.56
C VAL A 124 -20.26 -0.49 11.11
N LYS A 125 -21.21 -0.91 10.30
CA LYS A 125 -22.58 -1.21 10.76
C LYS A 125 -22.59 -2.29 11.83
N GLU A 126 -21.79 -3.34 11.68
CA GLU A 126 -21.66 -4.40 12.69
C GLU A 126 -21.05 -3.87 14.00
N ILE A 127 -20.01 -3.06 13.92
CA ILE A 127 -19.40 -2.42 15.10
C ILE A 127 -20.42 -1.56 15.84
N ILE A 128 -21.19 -0.75 15.14
CA ILE A 128 -22.22 0.10 15.72
C ILE A 128 -23.35 -0.75 16.34
N ALA A 129 -23.80 -1.78 15.64
CA ALA A 129 -24.87 -2.66 16.13
C ALA A 129 -24.50 -3.37 17.43
N ASN A 130 -23.23 -3.79 17.58
CA ASN A 130 -22.73 -4.49 18.76
C ASN A 130 -22.35 -3.53 19.91
N ALA A 131 -22.26 -2.24 19.69
CA ALA A 131 -21.89 -1.27 20.71
C ALA A 131 -23.07 -0.94 21.63
N GLU A 132 -22.82 -0.87 22.93
CA GLU A 132 -23.81 -0.44 23.92
C GLU A 132 -24.14 1.05 23.78
N VAL A 133 -23.13 1.87 23.52
CA VAL A 133 -23.26 3.31 23.36
C VAL A 133 -22.94 3.72 21.92
N LYS A 134 -23.87 4.42 21.30
CA LYS A 134 -23.76 4.88 19.90
C LYS A 134 -23.20 6.31 19.86
N ASP A 135 -21.92 6.48 20.12
CA ASP A 135 -21.26 7.78 20.14
C ASP A 135 -19.97 7.80 19.28
N ARG A 136 -19.31 8.97 19.21
CA ARG A 136 -18.09 9.16 18.42
C ARG A 136 -16.90 8.35 18.89
N LYS A 137 -16.93 7.76 20.08
CA LYS A 137 -15.88 6.85 20.55
C LYS A 137 -15.76 5.61 19.65
N LEU A 138 -16.85 5.27 18.93
CA LEU A 138 -16.85 4.19 17.97
C LEU A 138 -15.90 4.43 16.78
N ILE A 139 -15.55 5.69 16.48
CA ILE A 139 -14.51 6.00 15.46
C ILE A 139 -13.19 5.37 15.85
N GLY A 140 -12.76 5.52 17.10
CA GLY A 140 -11.52 4.92 17.59
C GLY A 140 -11.54 3.39 17.55
N ILE A 141 -12.67 2.78 17.90
CA ILE A 141 -12.86 1.32 17.85
C ILE A 141 -12.80 0.84 16.39
N ALA A 142 -13.53 1.48 15.50
CA ALA A 142 -13.52 1.13 14.08
C ALA A 142 -12.14 1.30 13.45
N GLN A 143 -11.42 2.36 13.75
CA GLN A 143 -10.06 2.57 13.28
C GLN A 143 -9.10 1.50 13.79
N LYS A 144 -9.26 1.03 15.02
CA LYS A 144 -8.44 -0.04 15.60
C LYS A 144 -8.72 -1.38 14.92
N GLU A 145 -9.99 -1.73 14.72
CA GLU A 145 -10.38 -3.02 14.11
C GLU A 145 -10.07 -3.08 12.61
N LEU A 146 -10.20 -1.97 11.91
CA LEU A 146 -10.00 -1.89 10.47
C LEU A 146 -8.61 -1.33 10.10
N LYS A 147 -7.71 -1.21 11.07
CA LYS A 147 -6.35 -0.70 10.86
C LYS A 147 -5.62 -1.53 9.79
N GLY A 148 -5.05 -0.83 8.80
CA GLY A 148 -4.35 -1.47 7.68
C GLY A 148 -5.27 -2.05 6.60
N LYS A 149 -6.57 -2.20 6.85
CA LYS A 149 -7.56 -2.75 5.91
C LYS A 149 -8.30 -1.68 5.13
N ALA A 150 -8.42 -0.48 5.69
CA ALA A 150 -9.07 0.66 5.05
C ALA A 150 -8.39 1.98 5.49
N ASP A 151 -8.63 3.05 4.70
CA ASP A 151 -8.13 4.39 5.04
C ASP A 151 -8.84 4.95 6.27
N GLY A 152 -8.08 5.51 7.21
CA GLY A 152 -8.60 6.11 8.43
C GLY A 152 -9.61 7.24 8.20
N LYS A 153 -9.43 8.05 7.16
CA LYS A 153 -10.39 9.09 6.78
C LYS A 153 -11.72 8.50 6.30
N LEU A 154 -11.67 7.45 5.50
CA LEU A 154 -12.85 6.74 5.02
C LEU A 154 -13.60 6.10 6.18
N ILE A 155 -12.91 5.45 7.10
CA ILE A 155 -13.50 4.85 8.29
C ILE A 155 -14.23 5.91 9.12
N THR A 156 -13.58 7.04 9.39
CA THR A 156 -14.18 8.16 10.15
C THR A 156 -15.44 8.69 9.47
N GLN A 157 -15.38 8.90 8.16
CA GLN A 157 -16.53 9.36 7.38
C GLN A 157 -17.70 8.38 7.49
N ILE A 158 -17.45 7.10 7.27
CA ILE A 158 -18.52 6.07 7.30
C ILE A 158 -19.11 5.94 8.70
N VAL A 159 -18.29 5.96 9.76
CA VAL A 159 -18.79 5.91 11.13
C VAL A 159 -19.71 7.09 11.43
N ASN A 160 -19.31 8.29 11.04
CA ASN A 160 -20.14 9.49 11.22
C ASN A 160 -21.46 9.40 10.44
N GLU A 161 -21.43 8.96 9.19
CA GLU A 161 -22.61 8.78 8.36
C GLU A 161 -23.57 7.75 8.95
N GLU A 162 -23.07 6.61 9.40
CA GLU A 162 -23.89 5.56 10.00
C GLU A 162 -24.43 5.95 11.38
N LEU A 163 -23.66 6.66 12.21
CA LEU A 163 -24.15 7.21 13.48
C LEU A 163 -25.26 8.24 13.27
N ASN A 164 -25.15 9.09 12.26
CA ASN A 164 -26.19 10.05 11.92
C ASN A 164 -27.51 9.36 11.51
N LYS A 165 -27.44 8.26 10.77
CA LYS A 165 -28.61 7.44 10.43
C LYS A 165 -29.28 6.87 11.69
N TRP A 166 -28.49 6.39 12.65
CA TRP A 166 -29.01 5.90 13.93
C TRP A 166 -29.73 7.00 14.72
N THR A 167 -29.16 8.20 14.78
CA THR A 167 -29.74 9.34 15.47
C THR A 167 -31.09 9.78 14.84
N GLN A 168 -31.23 9.63 13.53
CA GLN A 168 -32.47 9.96 12.82
C GLN A 168 -33.56 8.91 12.99
N LEU A 169 -33.20 7.65 13.28
CA LEU A 169 -34.15 6.55 13.43
C LEU A 169 -34.68 6.41 14.87
N TYR A 170 -33.99 6.97 15.84
CA TYR A 170 -34.29 6.89 17.27
C TYR A 170 -34.16 8.25 17.95
#